data_cdb6973346e5bc83e755b0937375979b
#
_entry.id   cdb6973346e5bc83e755b0937375979b
#
_cell.length_a   1.000
_cell.length_b   1.000
_cell.length_c   1.000
_cell.angle_alpha   90.00
_cell.angle_beta   90.00
_cell.angle_gamma   90.00
#
_symmetry.space_group_name_H-M   'P 1'
#
loop_
_entity.id
_entity.type
_entity.pdbx_description
1 polymer ?
#
loop_
_entity_poly.entity_id
_entity_poly.type
_entity_poly.pdbx_seq_one_letter_code
_entity_poly.pdbx_strand_id
1 'polypeptide(L)'
;MQDEHRTAFLLQTVASELRDVTRLFRMDPALWEETHQPHFIWHAWEGDGRFHCRFALGQEEHHGESHIPACEDARIALLEQKRALKRLCKQTLYDLCKRLTGVTPPWGSLTGIRPTRLVYEAMEHGLSLEAACAQVGEIFDVSPEKRQLLRDIVQVQSTLPPPCEQEMDVYVGIPF
;
A
#
# COMPACT_ATOMS: atom_id res chain seq x y z
N MET A 1 -10.41 15.15 -22.08
CA MET A 1 -9.92 16.38 -21.40
C MET A 1 -10.19 16.41 -19.89
N GLN A 2 -11.42 16.18 -19.39
CA GLN A 2 -11.67 16.09 -17.93
C GLN A 2 -11.02 14.85 -17.28
N ASP A 3 -11.00 13.72 -17.96
CA ASP A 3 -10.40 12.47 -17.44
C ASP A 3 -8.87 12.52 -17.37
N GLU A 4 -8.21 13.18 -18.32
CA GLU A 4 -6.75 13.32 -18.31
C GLU A 4 -6.26 14.20 -17.14
N HIS A 5 -6.97 15.28 -16.81
CA HIS A 5 -6.64 16.11 -15.64
C HIS A 5 -6.86 15.38 -14.33
N ARG A 6 -7.89 14.53 -14.25
CA ARG A 6 -8.18 13.70 -13.08
C ARG A 6 -7.09 12.65 -12.86
N THR A 7 -6.71 11.95 -13.92
CA THR A 7 -5.64 10.95 -13.87
C THR A 7 -4.31 11.58 -13.50
N ALA A 8 -3.94 12.74 -14.09
CA ALA A 8 -2.72 13.45 -13.76
C ALA A 8 -2.66 13.88 -12.28
N PHE A 9 -3.76 14.37 -11.71
CA PHE A 9 -3.85 14.72 -10.29
C PHE A 9 -3.70 13.49 -9.38
N LEU A 10 -4.31 12.37 -9.74
CA LEU A 10 -4.17 11.11 -9.01
C LEU A 10 -2.73 10.60 -9.04
N LEU A 11 -2.05 10.72 -10.19
CA LEU A 11 -0.67 10.30 -10.39
C LEU A 11 0.34 11.08 -9.54
N GLN A 12 0.20 12.40 -9.42
CA GLN A 12 1.08 13.21 -8.57
C GLN A 12 1.05 12.76 -7.09
N THR A 13 -0.11 12.29 -6.61
CA THR A 13 -0.24 11.82 -5.22
C THR A 13 0.37 10.45 -4.99
N VAL A 14 0.65 9.68 -6.03
CA VAL A 14 1.19 8.31 -5.95
C VAL A 14 2.72 8.30 -5.98
N ALA A 15 3.34 9.21 -6.70
CA ALA A 15 4.79 9.18 -6.96
C ALA A 15 5.67 9.14 -5.69
N SER A 16 5.31 9.88 -4.64
CA SER A 16 6.06 9.86 -3.37
C SER A 16 6.02 8.50 -2.67
N GLU A 17 4.86 7.83 -2.74
CA GLU A 17 4.66 6.53 -2.10
C GLU A 17 5.35 5.39 -2.89
N LEU A 18 5.51 5.54 -4.19
CA LEU A 18 6.25 4.58 -5.02
C LEU A 18 7.74 4.56 -4.68
N ARG A 19 8.31 5.71 -4.31
CA ARG A 19 9.70 5.78 -3.82
C ARG A 19 9.90 4.94 -2.56
N ASP A 20 8.92 4.89 -1.68
CA ASP A 20 9.01 4.08 -0.46
C ASP A 20 9.02 2.59 -0.79
N VAL A 21 8.32 2.16 -1.85
CA VAL A 21 8.37 0.77 -2.31
C VAL A 21 9.78 0.41 -2.81
N THR A 22 10.40 1.24 -3.65
CA THR A 22 11.77 0.96 -4.14
C THR A 22 12.82 0.95 -3.03
N ARG A 23 12.65 1.74 -1.97
CA ARG A 23 13.51 1.72 -0.78
C ARG A 23 13.49 0.37 -0.04
N LEU A 24 12.35 -0.35 -0.04
CA LEU A 24 12.28 -1.70 0.56
C LEU A 24 13.29 -2.67 -0.07
N PHE A 25 13.60 -2.46 -1.35
CA PHE A 25 14.53 -3.28 -2.14
C PHE A 25 15.94 -2.68 -2.23
N ARG A 26 16.20 -1.60 -1.50
CA ARG A 26 17.48 -0.85 -1.52
C ARG A 26 17.88 -0.42 -2.94
N MET A 27 16.91 -0.12 -3.78
CA MET A 27 17.15 0.36 -5.13
C MET A 27 17.68 1.80 -5.09
N ASP A 28 18.47 2.16 -6.12
CA ASP A 28 19.07 3.47 -6.24
C ASP A 28 18.00 4.57 -6.28
N PRO A 29 18.05 5.58 -5.39
CA PRO A 29 17.15 6.72 -5.43
C PRO A 29 17.16 7.48 -6.76
N ALA A 30 18.27 7.44 -7.52
CA ALA A 30 18.41 8.05 -8.84
C ALA A 30 17.42 7.49 -9.88
N LEU A 31 16.80 6.33 -9.63
CA LEU A 31 15.70 5.80 -10.44
C LEU A 31 14.56 6.81 -10.66
N TRP A 32 14.38 7.75 -9.72
CA TRP A 32 13.29 8.73 -9.74
C TRP A 32 13.71 10.09 -10.27
N GLU A 33 14.97 10.25 -10.67
CA GLU A 33 15.50 11.50 -11.25
C GLU A 33 15.32 11.46 -12.77
N GLU A 34 14.53 12.38 -13.32
CA GLU A 34 14.20 12.45 -14.75
C GLU A 34 15.44 12.52 -15.66
N THR A 35 16.58 13.00 -15.13
CA THR A 35 17.80 13.24 -15.89
C THR A 35 18.69 11.99 -16.07
N HIS A 36 18.47 10.92 -15.32
CA HIS A 36 19.45 9.83 -15.22
C HIS A 36 18.95 8.42 -15.60
N GLN A 37 17.64 8.24 -15.88
CA GLN A 37 17.09 6.91 -16.09
C GLN A 37 16.18 6.79 -17.31
N PRO A 38 16.75 6.56 -18.51
CA PRO A 38 15.93 6.29 -19.69
C PRO A 38 15.21 4.92 -19.64
N HIS A 39 15.41 4.13 -18.58
CA HIS A 39 14.95 2.74 -18.52
C HIS A 39 13.86 2.47 -17.46
N PHE A 40 13.52 3.45 -16.63
CA PHE A 40 12.39 3.31 -15.70
C PHE A 40 11.19 4.10 -16.21
N ILE A 41 10.16 3.38 -16.60
CA ILE A 41 8.91 3.94 -17.15
C ILE A 41 7.77 3.47 -16.29
N TRP A 42 6.87 4.36 -15.93
CA TRP A 42 5.62 4.00 -15.32
C TRP A 42 4.45 4.83 -15.86
N HIS A 43 3.32 4.16 -16.04
CA HIS A 43 2.07 4.75 -16.49
C HIS A 43 0.91 4.18 -15.68
N ALA A 44 -0.10 5.00 -15.41
CA ALA A 44 -1.38 4.55 -14.92
C ALA A 44 -2.50 5.26 -15.66
N TRP A 45 -3.58 4.53 -15.95
CA TRP A 45 -4.72 5.06 -16.73
C TRP A 45 -6.01 4.36 -16.30
N GLU A 46 -7.13 4.96 -16.69
CA GLU A 46 -8.46 4.39 -16.56
C GLU A 46 -8.91 3.84 -17.93
N GLY A 47 -9.52 2.66 -17.95
CA GLY A 47 -10.09 2.04 -19.14
C GLY A 47 -11.03 0.90 -18.76
N ASP A 48 -12.13 0.75 -19.48
CA ASP A 48 -13.10 -0.34 -19.30
C ASP A 48 -13.62 -0.51 -17.86
N GLY A 49 -13.78 0.61 -17.13
CA GLY A 49 -14.22 0.59 -15.72
C GLY A 49 -13.17 0.09 -14.73
N ARG A 50 -11.91 0.07 -15.15
CA ARG A 50 -10.77 -0.38 -14.34
C ARG A 50 -9.66 0.66 -14.30
N PHE A 51 -8.87 0.61 -13.23
CA PHE A 51 -7.54 1.18 -13.19
C PHE A 51 -6.53 0.19 -13.73
N HIS A 52 -5.62 0.70 -14.54
CA HIS A 52 -4.48 -0.04 -15.07
C HIS A 52 -3.20 0.67 -14.67
N CYS A 53 -2.14 -0.08 -14.44
CA CYS A 53 -0.81 0.49 -14.32
C CYS A 53 0.24 -0.43 -14.96
N ARG A 54 1.31 0.19 -15.43
CA ARG A 54 2.45 -0.48 -16.05
C ARG A 54 3.72 0.11 -15.47
N PHE A 55 4.61 -0.77 -15.06
CA PHE A 55 5.96 -0.43 -14.65
C PHE A 55 6.94 -1.20 -15.52
N ALA A 56 7.98 -0.52 -16.01
CA ALA A 56 9.06 -1.14 -16.75
C ALA A 56 10.41 -0.65 -16.20
N LEU A 57 11.36 -1.56 -16.03
CA LEU A 57 12.73 -1.27 -15.63
C LEU A 57 13.70 -2.12 -16.45
N GLY A 58 14.44 -1.48 -17.34
CA GLY A 58 15.26 -2.17 -18.34
C GLY A 58 14.39 -2.96 -19.32
N GLN A 59 14.58 -4.28 -19.34
CA GLN A 59 13.79 -5.20 -20.19
C GLN A 59 12.63 -5.86 -19.45
N GLU A 60 12.56 -5.68 -18.13
CA GLU A 60 11.51 -6.25 -17.31
C GLU A 60 10.32 -5.30 -17.21
N GLU A 61 9.14 -5.89 -17.30
CA GLU A 61 7.88 -5.17 -17.29
C GLU A 61 6.83 -5.89 -16.43
N HIS A 62 5.99 -5.13 -15.75
CA HIS A 62 4.85 -5.65 -15.02
C HIS A 62 3.63 -4.76 -15.16
N HIS A 63 2.47 -5.41 -15.32
CA HIS A 63 1.17 -4.76 -15.43
C HIS A 63 0.29 -5.15 -14.24
N GLY A 64 -0.49 -4.19 -13.78
CA GLY A 64 -1.52 -4.41 -12.79
C GLY A 64 -2.84 -3.80 -13.24
N GLU A 65 -3.94 -4.40 -12.78
CA GLU A 65 -5.28 -3.87 -12.97
C GLU A 65 -6.13 -4.04 -11.71
N SER A 66 -7.08 -3.15 -11.50
CA SER A 66 -8.07 -3.26 -10.43
C SER A 66 -9.38 -2.60 -10.83
N HIS A 67 -10.49 -3.04 -10.25
CA HIS A 67 -11.77 -2.36 -10.42
C HIS A 67 -11.74 -0.96 -9.83
N ILE A 68 -12.44 -0.02 -10.48
CA ILE A 68 -12.66 1.32 -9.94
C ILE A 68 -13.79 1.21 -8.90
N PRO A 69 -13.55 1.55 -7.62
CA PRO A 69 -14.58 1.52 -6.61
C PRO A 69 -15.75 2.45 -6.97
N ALA A 70 -16.96 1.92 -6.91
CA ALA A 70 -18.18 2.71 -7.06
C ALA A 70 -18.74 3.05 -5.69
N CYS A 71 -19.16 4.30 -5.49
CA CYS A 71 -19.86 4.76 -4.30
C CYS A 71 -20.85 5.83 -4.70
N GLU A 72 -22.01 5.88 -4.03
CA GLU A 72 -23.06 6.88 -4.30
C GLU A 72 -22.61 8.30 -3.89
N ASP A 73 -21.85 8.44 -2.81
CA ASP A 73 -21.26 9.71 -2.41
C ASP A 73 -20.00 10.02 -3.22
N ALA A 74 -20.04 11.07 -4.02
CA ALA A 74 -18.93 11.46 -4.90
C ALA A 74 -17.62 11.78 -4.15
N ARG A 75 -17.69 12.28 -2.89
CA ARG A 75 -16.49 12.58 -2.08
C ARG A 75 -15.84 11.29 -1.58
N ILE A 76 -16.65 10.35 -1.11
CA ILE A 76 -16.19 9.02 -0.67
C ILE A 76 -15.66 8.26 -1.87
N ALA A 77 -16.37 8.28 -3.02
CA ALA A 77 -15.93 7.66 -4.26
C ALA A 77 -14.53 8.11 -4.67
N LEU A 78 -14.27 9.43 -4.67
CA LEU A 78 -12.96 9.96 -5.04
C LEU A 78 -11.84 9.48 -4.08
N LEU A 79 -12.14 9.42 -2.78
CA LEU A 79 -11.17 8.94 -1.78
C LEU A 79 -10.85 7.46 -1.97
N GLU A 80 -11.87 6.63 -2.15
CA GLU A 80 -11.70 5.19 -2.38
C GLU A 80 -10.99 4.89 -3.71
N GLN A 81 -11.28 5.65 -4.75
CA GLN A 81 -10.58 5.54 -6.03
C GLN A 81 -9.10 5.90 -5.91
N LYS A 82 -8.77 6.96 -5.16
CA LYS A 82 -7.36 7.30 -4.86
C LYS A 82 -6.66 6.18 -4.10
N ARG A 83 -7.33 5.60 -3.09
CA ARG A 83 -6.79 4.48 -2.32
C ARG A 83 -6.56 3.24 -3.18
N ALA A 84 -7.52 2.91 -4.04
CA ALA A 84 -7.44 1.78 -4.95
C ALA A 84 -6.30 1.94 -5.95
N LEU A 85 -6.17 3.10 -6.60
CA LEU A 85 -5.09 3.38 -7.54
C LEU A 85 -3.71 3.33 -6.87
N LYS A 86 -3.57 3.94 -5.68
CA LYS A 86 -2.33 3.87 -4.90
C LYS A 86 -1.94 2.44 -4.56
N ARG A 87 -2.91 1.63 -4.09
CA ARG A 87 -2.67 0.23 -3.76
C ARG A 87 -2.24 -0.56 -4.99
N LEU A 88 -2.92 -0.38 -6.12
CA LEU A 88 -2.58 -1.02 -7.37
C LEU A 88 -1.15 -0.69 -7.80
N CYS A 89 -0.80 0.60 -7.89
CA CYS A 89 0.53 1.02 -8.32
C CYS A 89 1.63 0.50 -7.38
N LYS A 90 1.41 0.58 -6.06
CA LYS A 90 2.38 0.07 -5.07
C LYS A 90 2.58 -1.44 -5.19
N GLN A 91 1.50 -2.20 -5.34
CA GLN A 91 1.59 -3.65 -5.48
C GLN A 91 2.27 -4.05 -6.78
N THR A 92 1.90 -3.44 -7.91
CA THR A 92 2.50 -3.74 -9.21
C THR A 92 4.00 -3.43 -9.22
N LEU A 93 4.41 -2.29 -8.64
CA LEU A 93 5.83 -1.96 -8.51
C LEU A 93 6.57 -2.92 -7.56
N TYR A 94 5.94 -3.29 -6.44
CA TYR A 94 6.49 -4.27 -5.50
C TYR A 94 6.77 -5.60 -6.20
N ASP A 95 5.81 -6.12 -6.96
CA ASP A 95 5.94 -7.38 -7.68
C ASP A 95 7.05 -7.34 -8.74
N LEU A 96 7.21 -6.21 -9.43
CA LEU A 96 8.32 -6.00 -10.35
C LEU A 96 9.67 -6.00 -9.61
N CYS A 97 9.80 -5.23 -8.54
CA CYS A 97 11.03 -5.15 -7.74
C CYS A 97 11.39 -6.51 -7.12
N LYS A 98 10.41 -7.25 -6.61
CA LYS A 98 10.60 -8.60 -6.06
C LYS A 98 11.17 -9.56 -7.12
N ARG A 99 10.64 -9.53 -8.35
CA ARG A 99 11.15 -10.35 -9.46
C ARG A 99 12.58 -9.97 -9.88
N LEU A 100 12.84 -8.66 -9.98
CA LEU A 100 14.15 -8.16 -10.38
C LEU A 100 15.26 -8.45 -9.37
N THR A 101 14.95 -8.33 -8.08
CA THR A 101 15.94 -8.44 -7.01
C THR A 101 16.01 -9.82 -6.36
N GLY A 102 14.98 -10.64 -6.52
CA GLY A 102 14.82 -11.90 -5.79
C GLY A 102 14.60 -11.72 -4.28
N VAL A 103 14.45 -10.47 -3.78
CA VAL A 103 14.28 -10.14 -2.37
C VAL A 103 12.80 -10.08 -2.04
N THR A 104 12.41 -10.67 -0.91
CA THR A 104 11.06 -10.50 -0.31
C THR A 104 11.22 -9.77 1.02
N PRO A 105 10.85 -8.49 1.12
CA PRO A 105 10.88 -7.75 2.37
C PRO A 105 9.99 -8.42 3.44
N PRO A 106 10.41 -8.48 4.72
CA PRO A 106 9.66 -9.19 5.75
C PRO A 106 8.23 -8.69 5.98
N TRP A 107 7.99 -7.39 5.76
CA TRP A 107 6.66 -6.77 5.82
C TRP A 107 5.98 -6.68 4.45
N GLY A 108 6.53 -7.35 3.45
CA GLY A 108 5.99 -7.35 2.09
C GLY A 108 5.89 -5.95 1.49
N SER A 109 4.76 -5.65 0.86
CA SER A 109 4.47 -4.36 0.22
C SER A 109 3.94 -3.29 1.17
N LEU A 110 3.87 -3.57 2.49
CA LEU A 110 3.39 -2.60 3.48
C LEU A 110 4.37 -1.43 3.64
N THR A 111 3.94 -0.23 3.28
CA THR A 111 4.68 1.02 3.48
C THR A 111 3.74 2.11 4.00
N GLY A 112 4.18 2.83 5.06
CA GLY A 112 3.44 3.97 5.59
C GLY A 112 2.09 3.65 6.26
N ILE A 113 1.82 2.39 6.58
CA ILE A 113 0.58 1.94 7.23
C ILE A 113 0.94 1.16 8.49
N ARG A 114 0.15 1.33 9.54
CA ARG A 114 0.23 0.48 10.75
C ARG A 114 -0.41 -0.87 10.43
N PRO A 115 0.33 -2.00 10.44
CA PRO A 115 -0.23 -3.29 10.06
C PRO A 115 -1.38 -3.75 10.98
N THR A 116 -1.32 -3.43 12.27
CA THR A 116 -2.39 -3.76 13.23
C THR A 116 -3.73 -3.16 12.85
N ARG A 117 -3.74 -1.95 12.27
CA ARG A 117 -4.97 -1.30 11.81
C ARG A 117 -5.69 -2.13 10.74
N LEU A 118 -4.95 -2.71 9.80
CA LEU A 118 -5.53 -3.56 8.75
C LEU A 118 -6.17 -4.81 9.33
N VAL A 119 -5.55 -5.39 10.38
CA VAL A 119 -6.12 -6.53 11.10
C VAL A 119 -7.41 -6.14 11.80
N TYR A 120 -7.44 -5.01 12.52
CA TYR A 120 -8.65 -4.52 13.17
C TYR A 120 -9.77 -4.24 12.16
N GLU A 121 -9.47 -3.56 11.05
CA GLU A 121 -10.44 -3.31 9.97
C GLU A 121 -11.03 -4.64 9.43
N ALA A 122 -10.20 -5.66 9.24
CA ALA A 122 -10.67 -6.97 8.80
C ALA A 122 -11.54 -7.68 9.87
N MET A 123 -11.19 -7.54 11.15
CA MET A 123 -11.98 -8.08 12.26
C MET A 123 -13.34 -7.34 12.40
N GLU A 124 -13.39 -6.04 12.21
CA GLU A 124 -14.63 -5.25 12.17
C GLU A 124 -15.58 -5.72 11.06
N HIS A 125 -15.02 -6.27 9.96
CA HIS A 125 -15.80 -6.91 8.89
C HIS A 125 -16.16 -8.38 9.18
N GLY A 126 -15.93 -8.86 10.41
CA GLY A 126 -16.38 -10.17 10.89
C GLY A 126 -15.36 -11.30 10.76
N LEU A 127 -14.11 -11.02 10.42
CA LEU A 127 -13.06 -12.04 10.40
C LEU A 127 -12.54 -12.35 11.81
N SER A 128 -12.15 -13.60 12.04
CA SER A 128 -11.37 -13.95 13.25
C SER A 128 -9.97 -13.32 13.18
N LEU A 129 -9.29 -13.20 14.31
CA LEU A 129 -7.91 -12.70 14.37
C LEU A 129 -6.98 -13.49 13.44
N GLU A 130 -7.08 -14.81 13.45
CA GLU A 130 -6.28 -15.67 12.58
C GLU A 130 -6.55 -15.39 11.10
N ALA A 131 -7.83 -15.33 10.71
CA ALA A 131 -8.23 -15.08 9.33
C ALA A 131 -7.83 -13.65 8.87
N ALA A 132 -7.95 -12.66 9.75
CA ALA A 132 -7.53 -11.29 9.47
C ALA A 132 -6.01 -11.18 9.27
N CYS A 133 -5.20 -11.82 10.11
CA CYS A 133 -3.75 -11.87 9.95
C CYS A 133 -3.33 -12.63 8.68
N ALA A 134 -4.02 -13.74 8.36
CA ALA A 134 -3.78 -14.47 7.12
C ALA A 134 -4.09 -13.62 5.89
N GLN A 135 -5.24 -12.95 5.87
CA GLN A 135 -5.65 -12.05 4.79
C GLN A 135 -4.65 -10.91 4.56
N VAL A 136 -4.22 -10.23 5.63
CA VAL A 136 -3.19 -9.19 5.53
C VAL A 136 -1.87 -9.76 5.00
N GLY A 137 -1.52 -10.98 5.44
CA GLY A 137 -0.33 -11.67 4.95
C GLY A 137 -0.37 -11.98 3.47
N GLU A 138 -1.51 -12.43 2.96
CA GLU A 138 -1.69 -12.76 1.54
C GLU A 138 -1.76 -11.51 0.65
N ILE A 139 -2.55 -10.50 1.06
CA ILE A 139 -2.72 -9.27 0.26
C ILE A 139 -1.39 -8.51 0.12
N PHE A 140 -0.58 -8.47 1.18
CA PHE A 140 0.63 -7.64 1.23
C PHE A 140 1.93 -8.43 1.19
N ASP A 141 1.89 -9.74 1.01
CA ASP A 141 3.08 -10.62 0.97
C ASP A 141 3.93 -10.54 2.27
N VAL A 142 3.27 -10.45 3.42
CA VAL A 142 3.93 -10.38 4.73
C VAL A 142 4.47 -11.76 5.13
N SER A 143 5.72 -11.83 5.60
CA SER A 143 6.35 -13.10 5.98
C SER A 143 5.61 -13.80 7.13
N PRO A 144 5.69 -15.14 7.23
CA PRO A 144 5.05 -15.90 8.31
C PRO A 144 5.44 -15.41 9.71
N GLU A 145 6.71 -15.07 9.93
CA GLU A 145 7.23 -14.57 11.21
C GLU A 145 6.60 -13.22 11.57
N LYS A 146 6.42 -12.34 10.57
CA LYS A 146 5.79 -11.03 10.78
C LYS A 146 4.29 -11.13 10.97
N ARG A 147 3.63 -12.10 10.31
CA ARG A 147 2.21 -12.41 10.57
C ARG A 147 1.99 -12.91 11.99
N GLN A 148 2.88 -13.78 12.48
CA GLN A 148 2.82 -14.25 13.87
C GLN A 148 3.02 -13.09 14.85
N LEU A 149 4.04 -12.25 14.63
CA LEU A 149 4.27 -11.07 15.46
C LEU A 149 3.06 -10.12 15.47
N LEU A 150 2.43 -9.92 14.31
CA LEU A 150 1.24 -9.08 14.17
C LEU A 150 0.06 -9.63 14.98
N ARG A 151 -0.16 -10.93 14.91
CA ARG A 151 -1.17 -11.63 15.73
C ARG A 151 -0.90 -11.44 17.22
N ASP A 152 0.33 -11.65 17.68
CA ASP A 152 0.70 -11.54 19.10
C ASP A 152 0.47 -10.12 19.61
N ILE A 153 0.83 -9.10 18.81
CA ILE A 153 0.59 -7.68 19.14
C ILE A 153 -0.90 -7.40 19.29
N VAL A 154 -1.73 -7.80 18.31
CA VAL A 154 -3.18 -7.57 18.34
C VAL A 154 -3.82 -8.32 19.51
N GLN A 155 -3.38 -9.54 19.78
CA GLN A 155 -3.86 -10.33 20.92
C GLN A 155 -3.57 -9.63 22.24
N VAL A 156 -2.35 -9.11 22.44
CA VAL A 156 -2.01 -8.34 23.65
C VAL A 156 -2.83 -7.06 23.74
N GLN A 157 -2.95 -6.31 22.63
CA GLN A 157 -3.73 -5.09 22.61
C GLN A 157 -5.21 -5.33 22.96
N SER A 158 -5.78 -6.47 22.55
CA SER A 158 -7.17 -6.82 22.88
C SER A 158 -7.42 -7.14 24.36
N THR A 159 -6.35 -7.41 25.13
CA THR A 159 -6.44 -7.63 26.60
C THR A 159 -6.37 -6.33 27.39
N LEU A 160 -5.99 -5.21 26.74
CA LEU A 160 -5.95 -3.92 27.42
C LEU A 160 -7.38 -3.41 27.68
N PRO A 161 -7.63 -2.79 28.83
CA PRO A 161 -8.93 -2.20 29.11
C PRO A 161 -9.25 -1.12 28.05
N PRO A 162 -10.51 -0.97 27.68
CA PRO A 162 -10.91 0.13 26.81
C PRO A 162 -10.60 1.47 27.47
N PRO A 163 -10.31 2.53 26.70
CA PRO A 163 -10.08 3.87 27.24
C PRO A 163 -11.27 4.29 28.11
N CYS A 164 -11.00 4.81 29.29
CA CYS A 164 -12.01 5.37 30.17
C CYS A 164 -12.23 6.85 29.80
N GLU A 165 -13.48 7.31 29.77
CA GLU A 165 -13.79 8.74 29.47
C GLU A 165 -13.14 9.72 30.47
N GLN A 166 -12.72 9.22 31.63
CA GLN A 166 -12.04 10.01 32.66
C GLN A 166 -10.52 9.99 32.58
N GLU A 167 -9.95 9.22 31.65
CA GLU A 167 -8.51 9.13 31.42
C GLU A 167 -8.07 10.12 30.33
N MET A 168 -6.88 10.68 30.50
CA MET A 168 -6.28 11.57 29.52
C MET A 168 -5.05 10.87 28.91
N ASP A 169 -5.05 10.69 27.60
CA ASP A 169 -3.88 10.22 26.88
C ASP A 169 -2.86 11.35 26.73
N VAL A 170 -1.64 11.14 27.21
CA VAL A 170 -0.54 12.07 27.03
C VAL A 170 0.46 11.51 26.02
N TYR A 171 0.54 12.13 24.85
CA TYR A 171 1.55 11.81 23.85
C TYR A 171 2.78 12.69 24.02
N VAL A 172 3.93 12.08 24.32
CA VAL A 172 5.21 12.78 24.42
C VAL A 172 6.06 12.42 23.21
N GLY A 173 6.24 13.37 22.29
CA GLY A 173 7.18 13.24 21.18
C GLY A 173 8.62 13.47 21.69
N ILE A 174 9.48 12.45 21.54
CA ILE A 174 10.92 12.58 21.85
C ILE A 174 11.64 12.81 20.51
N PRO A 175 12.15 14.02 20.24
CA PRO A 175 12.98 14.26 19.06
C PRO A 175 14.37 13.61 19.29
N PHE A 176 14.85 12.90 18.28
CA PHE A 176 16.25 12.39 18.27
C PHE A 176 17.10 13.16 17.30
#